data_4dbc8eedf125920a8bd4651d18b7f98e
#
_entry.id   4dbc8eedf125920a8bd4651d18b7f98e
#
_cell.length_a   1.000
_cell.length_b   1.000
_cell.length_c   1.000
_cell.angle_alpha   90.00
_cell.angle_beta   90.00
_cell.angle_gamma   90.00
#
_symmetry.space_group_name_H-M   'P 1'
#
loop_
_entity.id
_entity.type
_entity.pdbx_description
1 polymer ?
#
loop_
_entity_poly.entity_id
_entity_poly.type
_entity_poly.pdbx_seq_one_letter_code
_entity_poly.pdbx_strand_id
1 'polypeptide(L)'
;MSHKVAIVWRGDGATRAEATPENNRYIRIFSELRVLGIEAEPAVYCEELQDEVRAQLMKTDGVLVWVNPLQDERTREKLDALLREVAATGRFVSAHPDVILKMGVKEVLHRTKHLGWGTDTCLYRSAGEFRDGFPFQLHAGGPRVIKQNRGNAGQGVWKVELITQPSGATPSVTVLEARSGSVPETLPLERFIARCDPYFDWGGCIIDQPFQPRLPDGMIRCYMGADKVAGFGHQKIKALIPPPPEGPDAPAAQPGPRIMHGPDAPQFQALRTKMESEWTPQMMKVLGIERHSLPIIWDADFLYGPKDAAGEDSYVLCEINVSCVFAIPDQAPAAIARLTLERLSAH
;
A
#
# COMPACT_ATOMS: atom_id res chain seq x y z
N MET A 1 29.12 -8.06 -19.29
CA MET A 1 28.26 -7.09 -20.02
C MET A 1 27.66 -6.15 -18.99
N SER A 2 27.49 -4.88 -19.31
CA SER A 2 26.82 -3.94 -18.42
C SER A 2 25.31 -4.20 -18.51
N HIS A 3 24.63 -4.38 -17.38
CA HIS A 3 23.18 -4.48 -17.37
C HIS A 3 22.54 -3.10 -17.54
N LYS A 4 21.38 -3.07 -18.18
CA LYS A 4 20.60 -1.85 -18.39
C LYS A 4 19.20 -1.98 -17.78
N VAL A 5 18.76 -0.99 -16.98
CA VAL A 5 17.42 -0.95 -16.39
C VAL A 5 16.70 0.36 -16.70
N ALA A 6 15.38 0.29 -16.79
CA ALA A 6 14.51 1.45 -16.85
C ALA A 6 13.83 1.66 -15.49
N ILE A 7 13.78 2.91 -14.99
CA ILE A 7 12.97 3.30 -13.85
C ILE A 7 11.72 3.99 -14.37
N VAL A 8 10.55 3.37 -14.12
CA VAL A 8 9.25 3.82 -14.64
C VAL A 8 8.46 4.58 -13.58
N TRP A 9 8.00 5.77 -13.92
CA TRP A 9 6.99 6.52 -13.16
C TRP A 9 6.00 7.20 -14.10
N ARG A 10 4.84 7.62 -13.59
CA ARG A 10 3.83 8.30 -14.39
C ARG A 10 4.17 9.79 -14.55
N GLY A 11 4.00 10.31 -15.76
CA GLY A 11 4.12 11.73 -16.12
C GLY A 11 3.42 12.02 -17.45
N ASP A 12 3.76 13.11 -18.05
CA ASP A 12 3.31 13.55 -19.38
C ASP A 12 4.48 13.58 -20.40
N GLY A 13 4.17 13.96 -21.63
CA GLY A 13 5.16 14.02 -22.71
C GLY A 13 6.28 15.05 -22.44
N ALA A 14 5.97 16.18 -21.79
CA ALA A 14 6.97 17.19 -21.43
C ALA A 14 7.93 16.65 -20.36
N THR A 15 7.39 16.07 -19.29
CA THR A 15 8.17 15.40 -18.25
C THR A 15 9.05 14.29 -18.85
N ARG A 16 8.53 13.53 -19.83
CA ARG A 16 9.30 12.49 -20.52
C ARG A 16 10.47 13.04 -21.31
N ALA A 17 10.27 14.12 -22.03
CA ALA A 17 11.31 14.75 -22.87
C ALA A 17 12.46 15.34 -22.04
N GLU A 18 12.18 15.79 -20.81
CA GLU A 18 13.15 16.45 -19.93
C GLU A 18 13.77 15.51 -18.88
N ALA A 19 13.23 14.29 -18.71
CA ALA A 19 13.65 13.40 -17.65
C ALA A 19 15.10 12.93 -17.80
N THR A 20 15.89 13.14 -16.75
CA THR A 20 17.26 12.61 -16.60
C THR A 20 17.39 11.85 -15.27
N PRO A 21 18.43 11.02 -15.09
CA PRO A 21 18.70 10.39 -13.81
C PRO A 21 18.85 11.37 -12.64
N GLU A 22 19.24 12.62 -12.90
CA GLU A 22 19.59 13.64 -11.93
C GLU A 22 18.41 14.55 -11.53
N ASN A 23 17.40 14.73 -12.39
CA ASN A 23 16.33 15.72 -12.18
C ASN A 23 15.01 15.13 -11.68
N ASN A 24 15.05 14.01 -10.97
CA ASN A 24 13.86 13.35 -10.45
C ASN A 24 14.03 12.87 -9.01
N ARG A 25 12.92 12.48 -8.36
CA ARG A 25 12.93 12.05 -6.96
C ARG A 25 13.64 10.71 -6.70
N TYR A 26 13.98 9.95 -7.75
CA TYR A 26 14.66 8.65 -7.67
C TYR A 26 16.18 8.76 -7.87
N ILE A 27 16.74 9.97 -7.88
CA ILE A 27 18.17 10.25 -8.11
C ILE A 27 19.09 9.36 -7.28
N ARG A 28 18.73 9.06 -6.01
CA ARG A 28 19.53 8.19 -5.15
C ARG A 28 19.53 6.74 -5.63
N ILE A 29 18.43 6.25 -6.19
CA ILE A 29 18.35 4.90 -6.78
C ILE A 29 19.23 4.84 -8.04
N PHE A 30 19.13 5.85 -8.92
CA PHE A 30 20.00 5.95 -10.09
C PHE A 30 21.48 5.95 -9.71
N SER A 31 21.85 6.68 -8.65
CA SER A 31 23.23 6.77 -8.16
C SER A 31 23.73 5.41 -7.66
N GLU A 32 22.94 4.69 -6.87
CA GLU A 32 23.33 3.38 -6.32
C GLU A 32 23.43 2.30 -7.42
N LEU A 33 22.55 2.33 -8.42
CA LEU A 33 22.64 1.44 -9.58
C LEU A 33 23.95 1.69 -10.35
N ARG A 34 24.30 2.96 -10.57
CA ARG A 34 25.55 3.33 -11.24
C ARG A 34 26.79 2.85 -10.48
N VAL A 35 26.78 2.93 -9.13
CA VAL A 35 27.88 2.42 -8.28
C VAL A 35 28.10 0.91 -8.50
N LEU A 36 27.04 0.15 -8.78
CA LEU A 36 27.12 -1.28 -9.08
C LEU A 36 27.34 -1.60 -10.57
N GLY A 37 27.63 -0.59 -11.40
CA GLY A 37 27.87 -0.78 -12.83
C GLY A 37 26.63 -1.06 -13.66
N ILE A 38 25.42 -0.79 -13.12
CA ILE A 38 24.17 -0.92 -13.84
C ILE A 38 23.86 0.43 -14.52
N GLU A 39 23.68 0.41 -15.83
CA GLU A 39 23.17 1.54 -16.58
C GLU A 39 21.68 1.71 -16.28
N ALA A 40 21.27 2.88 -15.81
CA ALA A 40 19.86 3.13 -15.49
C ALA A 40 19.36 4.37 -16.24
N GLU A 41 18.17 4.26 -16.85
CA GLU A 41 17.53 5.35 -17.59
C GLU A 41 16.13 5.65 -17.07
N PRO A 42 15.68 6.93 -17.12
CA PRO A 42 14.31 7.30 -16.82
C PRO A 42 13.36 6.82 -17.93
N ALA A 43 12.20 6.28 -17.52
CA ALA A 43 11.14 5.86 -18.42
C ALA A 43 9.80 6.44 -17.94
N VAL A 44 9.55 7.70 -18.26
CA VAL A 44 8.28 8.34 -17.90
C VAL A 44 7.15 7.75 -18.72
N TYR A 45 6.18 7.16 -18.04
CA TYR A 45 5.00 6.56 -18.65
C TYR A 45 3.88 7.59 -18.79
N CYS A 46 3.44 7.80 -20.01
CA CYS A 46 2.20 8.47 -20.37
C CYS A 46 1.45 7.61 -21.38
N GLU A 47 0.13 7.57 -21.28
CA GLU A 47 -0.68 6.66 -22.10
C GLU A 47 -0.63 7.03 -23.59
N GLU A 48 -0.48 8.30 -23.88
CA GLU A 48 -0.40 8.86 -25.23
C GLU A 48 0.87 8.43 -25.99
N LEU A 49 1.93 8.06 -25.26
CA LEU A 49 3.23 7.65 -25.80
C LEU A 49 3.56 6.19 -25.42
N GLN A 50 2.55 5.36 -25.25
CA GLN A 50 2.72 3.97 -24.80
C GLN A 50 3.65 3.16 -25.72
N ASP A 51 3.58 3.35 -27.04
CA ASP A 51 4.42 2.61 -28.00
C ASP A 51 5.90 3.00 -27.87
N GLU A 52 6.20 4.27 -27.60
CA GLU A 52 7.55 4.73 -27.36
C GLU A 52 8.10 4.16 -26.05
N VAL A 53 7.29 4.18 -24.99
CA VAL A 53 7.65 3.58 -23.71
C VAL A 53 7.90 2.08 -23.89
N ARG A 54 7.03 1.37 -24.61
CA ARG A 54 7.20 -0.03 -24.96
C ARG A 54 8.54 -0.29 -25.67
N ALA A 55 8.82 0.47 -26.73
CA ALA A 55 10.07 0.34 -27.48
C ALA A 55 11.31 0.62 -26.63
N GLN A 56 11.20 1.51 -25.64
CA GLN A 56 12.26 1.78 -24.67
C GLN A 56 12.46 0.59 -23.70
N LEU A 57 11.38 0.10 -23.05
CA LEU A 57 11.45 -0.99 -22.08
C LEU A 57 11.97 -2.29 -22.71
N MET A 58 11.64 -2.54 -23.99
CA MET A 58 12.14 -3.70 -24.74
C MET A 58 13.66 -3.67 -25.03
N LYS A 59 14.37 -2.57 -24.73
CA LYS A 59 15.82 -2.44 -24.87
C LYS A 59 16.58 -2.55 -23.56
N THR A 60 15.88 -2.86 -22.45
CA THR A 60 16.48 -2.98 -21.12
C THR A 60 16.47 -4.43 -20.66
N ASP A 61 17.34 -4.78 -19.71
CA ASP A 61 17.36 -6.10 -19.06
C ASP A 61 16.36 -6.17 -17.90
N GLY A 62 16.01 -5.01 -17.31
CA GLY A 62 15.08 -4.92 -16.22
C GLY A 62 14.29 -3.61 -16.16
N VAL A 63 13.15 -3.66 -15.51
CA VAL A 63 12.22 -2.53 -15.33
C VAL A 63 11.83 -2.41 -13.87
N LEU A 64 12.10 -1.25 -13.28
CA LEU A 64 11.73 -0.92 -11.90
C LEU A 64 10.57 0.09 -11.93
N VAL A 65 9.47 -0.19 -11.26
CA VAL A 65 8.20 0.53 -11.47
C VAL A 65 7.73 1.25 -10.21
N TRP A 66 7.50 2.57 -10.33
CA TRP A 66 6.89 3.42 -9.30
C TRP A 66 5.66 4.15 -9.85
N VAL A 67 4.56 3.44 -9.98
CA VAL A 67 3.28 4.00 -10.47
C VAL A 67 2.17 3.60 -9.50
N ASN A 68 1.44 4.60 -8.99
CA ASN A 68 0.30 4.38 -8.12
C ASN A 68 -0.81 3.57 -8.82
N PRO A 69 -1.58 2.76 -8.09
CA PRO A 69 -2.69 2.00 -8.66
C PRO A 69 -3.79 2.88 -9.23
N LEU A 70 -4.00 4.04 -8.65
CA LEU A 70 -4.91 5.08 -9.09
C LEU A 70 -4.23 6.44 -8.90
N GLN A 71 -4.14 7.23 -9.96
CA GLN A 71 -3.58 8.58 -9.95
C GLN A 71 -4.30 9.45 -10.95
N ASP A 72 -4.82 10.59 -10.51
CA ASP A 72 -5.56 11.55 -11.34
C ASP A 72 -6.69 10.86 -12.12
N GLU A 73 -7.49 10.02 -11.42
CA GLU A 73 -8.58 9.21 -11.97
C GLU A 73 -8.15 8.16 -13.01
N ARG A 74 -6.85 8.01 -13.27
CA ARG A 74 -6.30 7.05 -14.22
C ARG A 74 -5.85 5.78 -13.51
N THR A 75 -6.31 4.64 -13.98
CA THR A 75 -5.84 3.33 -13.53
C THR A 75 -4.46 3.01 -14.14
N ARG A 76 -3.91 1.87 -13.79
CA ARG A 76 -2.66 1.38 -14.40
C ARG A 76 -2.85 0.17 -15.32
N GLU A 77 -4.08 -0.12 -15.72
CA GLU A 77 -4.40 -1.33 -16.51
C GLU A 77 -3.60 -1.43 -17.81
N LYS A 78 -3.50 -0.33 -18.56
CA LYS A 78 -2.69 -0.30 -19.80
C LYS A 78 -1.20 -0.50 -19.52
N LEU A 79 -0.68 0.12 -18.46
CA LEU A 79 0.70 -0.09 -18.03
C LEU A 79 0.91 -1.54 -17.57
N ASP A 80 -0.02 -2.12 -16.82
CA ASP A 80 0.07 -3.50 -16.36
C ASP A 80 0.07 -4.50 -17.54
N ALA A 81 -0.70 -4.23 -18.59
CA ALA A 81 -0.67 -5.03 -19.82
C ALA A 81 0.71 -4.95 -20.50
N LEU A 82 1.25 -3.73 -20.66
CA LEU A 82 2.59 -3.50 -21.19
C LEU A 82 3.69 -4.18 -20.37
N LEU A 83 3.63 -4.09 -19.04
CA LEU A 83 4.63 -4.70 -18.18
C LEU A 83 4.60 -6.24 -18.22
N ARG A 84 3.42 -6.85 -18.39
CA ARG A 84 3.30 -8.31 -18.65
C ARG A 84 3.94 -8.69 -19.97
N GLU A 85 3.71 -7.90 -21.02
CA GLU A 85 4.35 -8.13 -22.31
C GLU A 85 5.87 -8.06 -22.20
N VAL A 86 6.43 -7.05 -21.52
CA VAL A 86 7.86 -6.92 -21.27
C VAL A 86 8.40 -8.12 -20.49
N ALA A 87 7.71 -8.52 -19.41
CA ALA A 87 8.11 -9.66 -18.59
C ALA A 87 8.09 -10.99 -19.38
N ALA A 88 7.11 -11.17 -20.27
CA ALA A 88 6.99 -12.36 -21.13
C ALA A 88 8.19 -12.55 -22.08
N THR A 89 8.99 -11.51 -22.31
CA THR A 89 10.22 -11.61 -23.09
C THR A 89 11.45 -12.05 -22.27
N GLY A 90 11.25 -12.42 -21.00
CA GLY A 90 12.34 -12.83 -20.08
C GLY A 90 13.01 -11.65 -19.36
N ARG A 91 12.50 -10.44 -19.45
CA ARG A 91 13.02 -9.27 -18.73
C ARG A 91 12.53 -9.22 -17.30
N PHE A 92 13.41 -8.82 -16.41
CA PHE A 92 13.03 -8.62 -15.01
C PHE A 92 12.09 -7.41 -14.86
N VAL A 93 10.94 -7.58 -14.22
CA VAL A 93 9.98 -6.50 -13.91
C VAL A 93 9.65 -6.48 -12.43
N SER A 94 9.94 -5.40 -11.76
CA SER A 94 9.61 -5.19 -10.35
C SER A 94 8.87 -3.84 -10.13
N ALA A 95 7.62 -3.87 -9.62
CA ALA A 95 6.87 -5.08 -9.28
C ALA A 95 6.10 -5.59 -10.49
N HIS A 96 6.13 -6.93 -10.66
CA HIS A 96 5.33 -7.56 -11.70
C HIS A 96 3.82 -7.36 -11.43
N PRO A 97 2.99 -7.03 -12.44
CA PRO A 97 1.56 -6.79 -12.24
C PRO A 97 0.81 -7.92 -11.50
N ASP A 98 1.14 -9.17 -11.77
CA ASP A 98 0.47 -10.29 -11.12
C ASP A 98 0.86 -10.46 -9.64
N VAL A 99 2.05 -10.00 -9.25
CA VAL A 99 2.45 -9.91 -7.85
C VAL A 99 1.71 -8.77 -7.15
N ILE A 100 1.54 -7.63 -7.83
CA ILE A 100 0.74 -6.50 -7.31
C ILE A 100 -0.70 -6.96 -7.03
N LEU A 101 -1.32 -7.72 -7.92
CA LEU A 101 -2.68 -8.25 -7.73
C LEU A 101 -2.78 -9.24 -6.57
N LYS A 102 -1.70 -9.93 -6.21
CA LYS A 102 -1.67 -10.88 -5.09
C LYS A 102 -1.47 -10.19 -3.73
N MET A 103 -0.55 -9.21 -3.64
CA MET A 103 -0.15 -8.63 -2.35
C MET A 103 -0.37 -7.11 -2.23
N GLY A 104 -0.50 -6.38 -3.33
CA GLY A 104 -0.64 -4.91 -3.35
C GLY A 104 -2.09 -4.42 -3.49
N VAL A 105 -3.07 -5.27 -3.22
CA VAL A 105 -4.51 -4.94 -3.14
C VAL A 105 -5.03 -5.27 -1.75
N LYS A 106 -6.06 -4.57 -1.28
CA LYS A 106 -6.52 -4.73 0.11
C LYS A 106 -7.13 -6.10 0.42
N GLU A 107 -7.52 -6.88 -0.59
CA GLU A 107 -7.92 -8.28 -0.42
C GLU A 107 -6.84 -9.13 0.30
N VAL A 108 -5.56 -8.75 0.20
CA VAL A 108 -4.48 -9.41 0.93
C VAL A 108 -4.72 -9.46 2.43
N LEU A 109 -5.35 -8.44 3.01
CA LEU A 109 -5.67 -8.37 4.43
C LEU A 109 -6.58 -9.53 4.86
N HIS A 110 -7.57 -9.89 4.03
CA HIS A 110 -8.44 -11.04 4.29
C HIS A 110 -7.71 -12.36 4.03
N ARG A 111 -6.93 -12.46 2.93
CA ARG A 111 -6.20 -13.68 2.59
C ARG A 111 -5.18 -14.08 3.64
N THR A 112 -4.59 -13.09 4.31
CA THR A 112 -3.53 -13.28 5.33
C THR A 112 -4.02 -13.04 6.77
N LYS A 113 -5.33 -12.95 7.01
CA LYS A 113 -5.90 -12.63 8.33
C LYS A 113 -5.58 -13.64 9.44
N HIS A 114 -5.16 -14.85 9.07
CA HIS A 114 -4.77 -15.90 10.01
C HIS A 114 -3.28 -15.86 10.37
N LEU A 115 -2.50 -14.99 9.77
CA LEU A 115 -1.10 -14.77 10.14
C LEU A 115 -1.02 -13.93 11.42
N GLY A 116 0.15 -13.92 12.06
CA GLY A 116 0.34 -13.20 13.33
C GLY A 116 0.13 -11.68 13.29
N TRP A 117 -0.01 -11.10 12.11
CA TRP A 117 -0.40 -9.70 11.89
C TRP A 117 -1.89 -9.50 11.59
N GLY A 118 -2.65 -10.58 11.56
CA GLY A 118 -4.06 -10.56 11.15
C GLY A 118 -4.98 -10.06 12.24
N THR A 119 -6.21 -9.77 11.83
CA THR A 119 -7.31 -9.43 12.71
C THR A 119 -8.61 -9.98 12.13
N ASP A 120 -9.73 -9.83 12.85
CA ASP A 120 -11.06 -10.21 12.36
C ASP A 120 -11.41 -9.41 11.10
N THR A 121 -11.04 -9.98 9.94
CA THR A 121 -11.19 -9.34 8.63
C THR A 121 -12.25 -10.07 7.82
N CYS A 122 -13.30 -9.34 7.39
CA CYS A 122 -14.31 -9.82 6.47
C CYS A 122 -14.02 -9.32 5.04
N LEU A 123 -14.50 -10.09 4.07
CA LEU A 123 -14.42 -9.77 2.65
C LEU A 123 -15.82 -9.90 2.06
N TYR A 124 -16.27 -8.86 1.36
CA TYR A 124 -17.53 -8.86 0.62
C TYR A 124 -17.21 -8.68 -0.87
N ARG A 125 -17.74 -9.57 -1.72
CA ARG A 125 -17.52 -9.57 -3.16
C ARG A 125 -18.69 -9.00 -3.95
N SER A 126 -19.78 -8.68 -3.29
CA SER A 126 -20.98 -8.07 -3.89
C SER A 126 -21.67 -7.12 -2.93
N ALA A 127 -22.44 -6.18 -3.48
CA ALA A 127 -23.30 -5.29 -2.71
C ALA A 127 -24.32 -6.07 -1.85
N GLY A 128 -24.80 -7.22 -2.33
CA GLY A 128 -25.68 -8.12 -1.58
C GLY A 128 -24.99 -8.67 -0.33
N GLU A 129 -23.81 -9.29 -0.49
CA GLU A 129 -23.03 -9.81 0.65
C GLU A 129 -22.72 -8.71 1.68
N PHE A 130 -22.39 -7.50 1.22
CA PHE A 130 -22.11 -6.38 2.10
C PHE A 130 -23.36 -5.92 2.85
N ARG A 131 -24.49 -5.81 2.17
CA ARG A 131 -25.78 -5.42 2.78
C ARG A 131 -26.23 -6.40 3.83
N ASP A 132 -26.04 -7.70 3.60
CA ASP A 132 -26.48 -8.76 4.52
C ASP A 132 -25.50 -8.97 5.68
N GLY A 133 -24.19 -8.90 5.43
CA GLY A 133 -23.15 -9.26 6.40
C GLY A 133 -22.64 -8.10 7.26
N PHE A 134 -22.45 -6.92 6.70
CA PHE A 134 -21.82 -5.80 7.39
C PHE A 134 -22.60 -5.31 8.63
N PRO A 135 -23.94 -5.18 8.62
CA PRO A 135 -24.67 -4.78 9.81
C PRO A 135 -24.45 -5.73 10.99
N PHE A 136 -24.35 -7.03 10.73
CA PHE A 136 -24.07 -8.02 11.78
C PHE A 136 -22.69 -7.79 12.39
N GLN A 137 -21.65 -7.61 11.56
CA GLN A 137 -20.27 -7.36 12.04
C GLN A 137 -20.19 -6.07 12.86
N LEU A 138 -20.86 -5.02 12.41
CA LEU A 138 -20.87 -3.73 13.07
C LEU A 138 -21.55 -3.78 14.44
N HIS A 139 -22.63 -4.56 14.58
CA HIS A 139 -23.33 -4.75 15.85
C HIS A 139 -22.52 -5.62 16.84
N ALA A 140 -21.88 -6.67 16.36
CA ALA A 140 -21.15 -7.62 17.18
C ALA A 140 -19.78 -7.10 17.63
N GLY A 141 -19.08 -6.35 16.77
CA GLY A 141 -17.65 -6.03 16.91
C GLY A 141 -17.31 -4.56 17.22
N GLY A 142 -18.31 -3.69 17.37
CA GLY A 142 -18.06 -2.24 17.56
C GLY A 142 -17.61 -1.52 16.29
N PRO A 143 -16.85 -0.41 16.39
CA PRO A 143 -16.45 0.37 15.23
C PRO A 143 -15.63 -0.44 14.23
N ARG A 144 -15.96 -0.30 12.94
CA ARG A 144 -15.32 -1.02 11.83
C ARG A 144 -14.63 -0.05 10.87
N VAL A 145 -13.64 -0.54 10.14
CA VAL A 145 -12.99 0.19 9.04
C VAL A 145 -13.27 -0.54 7.73
N ILE A 146 -14.05 0.12 6.87
CA ILE A 146 -14.40 -0.36 5.53
C ILE A 146 -13.41 0.19 4.54
N LYS A 147 -12.90 -0.65 3.64
CA LYS A 147 -11.89 -0.30 2.64
C LYS A 147 -12.28 -0.85 1.27
N GLN A 148 -12.34 0.01 0.25
CA GLN A 148 -12.37 -0.46 -1.13
C GLN A 148 -11.05 -1.17 -1.49
N ASN A 149 -11.10 -2.15 -2.41
CA ASN A 149 -9.95 -3.00 -2.74
C ASN A 149 -8.74 -2.23 -3.27
N ARG A 150 -8.97 -1.19 -4.08
CA ARG A 150 -7.93 -0.30 -4.61
C ARG A 150 -8.30 1.15 -4.32
N GLY A 151 -7.32 1.94 -3.94
CA GLY A 151 -7.51 3.38 -3.66
C GLY A 151 -6.17 4.05 -3.43
N ASN A 152 -6.21 5.36 -3.26
CA ASN A 152 -5.05 6.20 -2.94
C ASN A 152 -5.46 7.28 -1.95
N ALA A 153 -4.53 7.76 -1.14
CA ALA A 153 -4.71 8.89 -0.21
C ALA A 153 -5.95 8.78 0.72
N GLY A 154 -6.29 7.58 1.17
CA GLY A 154 -7.40 7.34 2.09
C GLY A 154 -8.79 7.33 1.45
N GLN A 155 -8.91 7.51 0.12
CA GLN A 155 -10.18 7.43 -0.59
C GLN A 155 -10.79 6.03 -0.47
N GLY A 156 -12.09 5.99 -0.11
CA GLY A 156 -12.82 4.72 0.09
C GLY A 156 -12.37 3.93 1.31
N VAL A 157 -11.75 4.59 2.28
CA VAL A 157 -11.43 4.03 3.61
C VAL A 157 -12.26 4.75 4.65
N TRP A 158 -13.19 4.08 5.28
CA TRP A 158 -14.19 4.65 6.17
C TRP A 158 -14.13 4.02 7.56
N LYS A 159 -14.03 4.83 8.62
CA LYS A 159 -14.45 4.41 9.97
C LYS A 159 -15.96 4.51 10.03
N VAL A 160 -16.61 3.44 10.52
CA VAL A 160 -18.06 3.35 10.70
C VAL A 160 -18.36 2.94 12.13
N GLU A 161 -19.22 3.68 12.80
CA GLU A 161 -19.57 3.48 14.19
C GLU A 161 -21.08 3.61 14.38
N LEU A 162 -21.71 2.62 15.04
CA LEU A 162 -23.13 2.66 15.34
C LEU A 162 -23.44 3.77 16.36
N ILE A 163 -24.52 4.49 16.11
CA ILE A 163 -25.09 5.42 17.08
C ILE A 163 -26.10 4.64 17.94
N THR A 164 -25.92 4.71 19.26
CA THR A 164 -26.89 4.14 20.19
C THR A 164 -28.22 4.89 20.06
N GLN A 165 -29.28 4.17 19.72
CA GLN A 165 -30.61 4.73 19.52
C GLN A 165 -31.65 3.98 20.34
N PRO A 166 -32.83 4.59 20.62
CA PRO A 166 -33.97 3.89 21.25
C PRO A 166 -34.38 2.66 20.42
N SER A 167 -34.91 1.65 21.13
CA SER A 167 -35.40 0.43 20.49
C SER A 167 -36.47 0.76 19.43
N GLY A 168 -36.31 0.18 18.23
CA GLY A 168 -37.23 0.37 17.10
C GLY A 168 -36.88 1.54 16.15
N ALA A 169 -35.83 2.31 16.42
CA ALA A 169 -35.34 3.33 15.48
C ALA A 169 -34.53 2.68 14.33
N THR A 170 -34.57 3.31 13.16
CA THR A 170 -33.72 2.91 12.03
C THR A 170 -32.25 3.06 12.38
N PRO A 171 -31.42 2.00 12.24
CA PRO A 171 -30.02 2.08 12.57
C PRO A 171 -29.30 3.21 11.86
N SER A 172 -28.60 4.05 12.61
CA SER A 172 -27.78 5.15 12.08
C SER A 172 -26.33 4.99 12.49
N VAL A 173 -25.44 5.52 11.68
CA VAL A 173 -23.98 5.44 11.86
C VAL A 173 -23.34 6.80 11.80
N THR A 174 -22.25 6.98 12.54
CA THR A 174 -21.29 8.02 12.28
C THR A 174 -20.20 7.43 11.38
N VAL A 175 -19.92 8.10 10.27
CA VAL A 175 -18.87 7.70 9.31
C VAL A 175 -17.83 8.80 9.18
N LEU A 176 -16.57 8.40 8.97
CA LEU A 176 -15.46 9.31 8.74
C LEU A 176 -14.53 8.72 7.70
N GLU A 177 -14.34 9.41 6.58
CA GLU A 177 -13.39 8.98 5.54
C GLU A 177 -11.95 9.33 5.95
N ALA A 178 -11.00 8.48 5.54
CA ALA A 178 -9.57 8.71 5.82
C ALA A 178 -8.93 9.81 4.96
N ARG A 179 -9.67 10.37 4.00
CA ARG A 179 -9.18 11.50 3.18
C ARG A 179 -8.88 12.72 4.04
N SER A 180 -7.82 13.44 3.66
CA SER A 180 -7.50 14.71 4.29
C SER A 180 -8.66 15.70 4.19
N GLY A 181 -8.99 16.37 5.30
CA GLY A 181 -10.08 17.34 5.38
C GLY A 181 -11.48 16.72 5.56
N SER A 182 -11.60 15.39 5.68
CA SER A 182 -12.91 14.78 5.97
C SER A 182 -13.39 15.11 7.37
N VAL A 183 -14.69 15.26 7.50
CA VAL A 183 -15.39 15.51 8.77
C VAL A 183 -16.36 14.36 9.03
N PRO A 184 -16.67 14.05 10.32
CA PRO A 184 -17.66 13.05 10.65
C PRO A 184 -19.04 13.40 10.08
N GLU A 185 -19.72 12.40 9.53
CA GLU A 185 -21.09 12.52 9.02
C GLU A 185 -21.98 11.50 9.71
N THR A 186 -23.20 11.89 10.07
CA THR A 186 -24.21 10.99 10.61
C THR A 186 -25.29 10.73 9.55
N LEU A 187 -25.56 9.43 9.28
CA LEU A 187 -26.56 9.04 8.29
C LEU A 187 -27.15 7.64 8.64
N PRO A 188 -28.32 7.29 8.05
CA PRO A 188 -28.84 5.93 8.14
C PRO A 188 -27.84 4.89 7.61
N LEU A 189 -27.72 3.74 8.29
CA LEU A 189 -26.81 2.68 7.89
C LEU A 189 -27.04 2.22 6.44
N GLU A 190 -28.29 2.09 6.01
CA GLU A 190 -28.63 1.72 4.63
C GLU A 190 -28.08 2.71 3.60
N ARG A 191 -28.09 4.01 3.91
CA ARG A 191 -27.51 5.03 3.01
C ARG A 191 -26.01 4.91 2.91
N PHE A 192 -25.33 4.57 4.00
CA PHE A 192 -23.88 4.29 3.95
C PHE A 192 -23.59 3.05 3.12
N ILE A 193 -24.34 1.97 3.30
CA ILE A 193 -24.20 0.73 2.53
C ILE A 193 -24.37 1.04 1.03
N ALA A 194 -25.44 1.73 0.64
CA ALA A 194 -25.66 2.13 -0.75
C ALA A 194 -24.55 3.04 -1.32
N ARG A 195 -23.95 3.90 -0.49
CA ARG A 195 -22.77 4.71 -0.88
C ARG A 195 -21.58 3.85 -1.31
N CYS A 196 -21.46 2.65 -0.76
CA CYS A 196 -20.38 1.72 -1.05
C CYS A 196 -20.63 0.85 -2.30
N ASP A 197 -21.82 0.86 -2.90
CA ASP A 197 -22.15 0.05 -4.08
C ASP A 197 -21.13 0.17 -5.24
N PRO A 198 -20.60 1.37 -5.59
CA PRO A 198 -19.60 1.50 -6.65
C PRO A 198 -18.26 0.79 -6.37
N TYR A 199 -17.99 0.40 -5.12
CA TYR A 199 -16.75 -0.32 -4.77
C TYR A 199 -16.73 -1.77 -5.29
N PHE A 200 -17.86 -2.28 -5.75
CA PHE A 200 -18.01 -3.59 -6.37
C PHE A 200 -17.90 -3.58 -7.90
N ASP A 201 -17.86 -2.39 -8.50
CA ASP A 201 -17.71 -2.26 -9.95
C ASP A 201 -16.39 -2.89 -10.40
N TRP A 202 -16.40 -3.45 -11.62
CA TRP A 202 -15.23 -4.04 -12.26
C TRP A 202 -14.55 -5.17 -11.48
N GLY A 203 -15.33 -5.95 -10.72
CA GLY A 203 -14.81 -7.04 -9.88
C GLY A 203 -14.12 -6.54 -8.61
N GLY A 204 -14.44 -5.33 -8.15
CA GLY A 204 -14.01 -4.80 -6.88
C GLY A 204 -14.58 -5.58 -5.69
N CYS A 205 -14.06 -5.32 -4.50
CA CYS A 205 -14.54 -5.89 -3.26
C CYS A 205 -14.33 -4.91 -2.10
N ILE A 206 -15.00 -5.18 -1.00
CA ILE A 206 -14.86 -4.44 0.26
C ILE A 206 -14.17 -5.31 1.31
N ILE A 207 -13.18 -4.74 1.96
CA ILE A 207 -12.55 -5.28 3.16
C ILE A 207 -13.09 -4.55 4.38
N ASP A 208 -13.44 -5.32 5.39
CA ASP A 208 -13.98 -4.86 6.66
C ASP A 208 -13.09 -5.37 7.81
N GLN A 209 -12.51 -4.46 8.58
CA GLN A 209 -11.64 -4.75 9.73
C GLN A 209 -12.13 -4.02 10.98
N PRO A 210 -11.89 -4.55 12.21
CA PRO A 210 -12.10 -3.78 13.43
C PRO A 210 -11.27 -2.49 13.42
N PHE A 211 -11.87 -1.41 13.89
CA PHE A 211 -11.11 -0.18 14.16
C PHE A 211 -10.08 -0.42 15.26
N GLN A 212 -8.86 0.05 15.06
CA GLN A 212 -7.78 -0.09 16.04
C GLN A 212 -7.76 1.11 16.98
N PRO A 213 -8.11 0.96 18.26
CA PRO A 213 -8.20 2.08 19.20
C PRO A 213 -6.88 2.82 19.42
N ARG A 214 -5.74 2.12 19.22
CA ARG A 214 -4.40 2.69 19.33
C ARG A 214 -3.91 3.41 18.07
N LEU A 215 -4.80 3.70 17.10
CA LEU A 215 -4.47 4.52 15.92
C LEU A 215 -3.78 5.85 16.27
N PRO A 216 -4.10 6.56 17.39
CA PRO A 216 -3.37 7.77 17.81
C PRO A 216 -1.89 7.53 18.15
N ASP A 217 -1.49 6.31 18.51
CA ASP A 217 -0.07 5.98 18.78
C ASP A 217 0.76 6.04 17.49
N GLY A 218 0.11 5.93 16.34
CA GLY A 218 0.71 6.06 15.01
C GLY A 218 0.65 4.77 14.19
N MET A 219 1.30 4.84 13.04
CA MET A 219 1.46 3.75 12.09
C MET A 219 2.95 3.50 11.87
N ILE A 220 3.32 2.23 11.81
CA ILE A 220 4.67 1.81 11.44
C ILE A 220 4.61 1.28 10.01
N ARG A 221 5.37 1.90 9.11
CA ARG A 221 5.62 1.38 7.76
C ARG A 221 6.91 0.58 7.78
N CYS A 222 6.82 -0.71 7.53
CA CYS A 222 7.98 -1.59 7.38
C CYS A 222 8.35 -1.70 5.91
N TYR A 223 9.46 -1.09 5.51
CA TYR A 223 9.97 -1.15 4.14
C TYR A 223 10.75 -2.44 3.95
N MET A 224 10.42 -3.16 2.90
CA MET A 224 11.00 -4.47 2.57
C MET A 224 11.71 -4.41 1.23
N GLY A 225 12.95 -4.90 1.18
CA GLY A 225 13.62 -5.29 -0.05
C GLY A 225 13.51 -6.80 -0.21
N ALA A 226 12.72 -7.27 -1.16
CA ALA A 226 12.35 -8.69 -1.24
C ALA A 226 11.89 -9.22 0.13
N ASP A 227 12.64 -10.12 0.78
CA ASP A 227 12.34 -10.75 2.08
C ASP A 227 13.12 -10.13 3.26
N LYS A 228 13.79 -9.00 3.07
CA LYS A 228 14.57 -8.32 4.10
C LYS A 228 14.07 -6.91 4.39
N VAL A 229 14.13 -6.51 5.64
CA VAL A 229 13.78 -5.15 6.05
C VAL A 229 14.84 -4.17 5.56
N ALA A 230 14.40 -3.15 4.82
CA ALA A 230 15.24 -2.04 4.33
C ALA A 230 15.16 -0.80 5.22
N GLY A 231 14.24 -0.77 6.18
CA GLY A 231 14.06 0.30 7.15
C GLY A 231 12.62 0.46 7.59
N PHE A 232 12.37 1.49 8.38
CA PHE A 232 11.04 1.77 8.94
C PHE A 232 10.66 3.24 8.77
N GLY A 233 9.36 3.51 8.74
CA GLY A 233 8.79 4.83 8.89
C GLY A 233 7.78 4.82 10.03
N HIS A 234 7.90 5.74 10.98
CA HIS A 234 6.88 5.94 12.02
C HIS A 234 6.17 7.26 11.79
N GLN A 235 4.86 7.25 11.79
CA GLN A 235 4.04 8.44 11.53
C GLN A 235 2.82 8.46 12.44
N LYS A 236 2.60 9.56 13.15
CA LYS A 236 1.33 9.81 13.84
C LYS A 236 0.24 10.10 12.80
N ILE A 237 -0.80 9.29 12.81
CA ILE A 237 -1.93 9.39 11.87
C ILE A 237 -3.05 10.15 12.54
N LYS A 238 -3.68 11.06 11.78
CA LYS A 238 -4.90 11.75 12.18
C LYS A 238 -6.12 11.32 11.33
N ALA A 239 -5.89 10.50 10.30
CA ALA A 239 -6.98 9.91 9.53
C ALA A 239 -7.88 9.05 10.42
N LEU A 240 -9.18 9.07 10.18
CA LEU A 240 -10.20 8.35 10.96
C LEU A 240 -10.31 8.78 12.44
N ILE A 241 -9.64 9.84 12.85
CA ILE A 241 -9.77 10.48 14.15
C ILE A 241 -10.57 11.77 13.91
N PRO A 242 -11.67 12.01 14.63
CA PRO A 242 -12.41 13.26 14.51
C PRO A 242 -11.47 14.45 14.72
N PRO A 243 -11.59 15.53 13.92
CA PRO A 243 -10.83 16.73 14.17
C PRO A 243 -11.16 17.28 15.56
N PRO A 244 -10.19 17.94 16.25
CA PRO A 244 -10.48 18.60 17.51
C PRO A 244 -11.59 19.64 17.31
N PRO A 245 -12.38 19.96 18.37
CA PRO A 245 -13.38 21.01 18.28
C PRO A 245 -12.75 22.29 17.73
N GLU A 246 -13.46 22.96 16.82
CA GLU A 246 -13.00 24.20 16.24
C GLU A 246 -12.77 25.26 17.34
N GLY A 247 -11.57 25.83 17.36
CA GLY A 247 -11.17 26.96 18.19
C GLY A 247 -10.18 27.82 17.41
N PRO A 248 -10.02 29.09 17.76
CA PRO A 248 -9.14 30.02 17.01
C PRO A 248 -7.68 29.55 16.90
N ASP A 249 -7.27 28.63 17.75
CA ASP A 249 -5.91 28.07 17.78
C ASP A 249 -5.86 26.56 17.45
N ALA A 250 -6.94 25.96 16.91
CA ALA A 250 -6.93 24.54 16.57
C ALA A 250 -5.99 24.29 15.37
N PRO A 251 -4.89 23.56 15.56
CA PRO A 251 -4.00 23.25 14.44
C PRO A 251 -4.76 22.39 13.43
N ALA A 252 -4.66 22.77 12.15
CA ALA A 252 -5.19 21.96 11.06
C ALA A 252 -4.77 20.48 11.22
N ALA A 253 -5.73 19.57 11.09
CA ALA A 253 -5.53 18.14 11.23
C ALA A 253 -4.66 17.59 10.09
N GLN A 254 -3.37 17.87 10.12
CA GLN A 254 -2.39 17.28 9.19
C GLN A 254 -1.73 16.06 9.84
N PRO A 255 -1.51 14.96 9.09
CA PRO A 255 -0.67 13.88 9.59
C PRO A 255 0.70 14.45 9.94
N GLY A 256 1.27 14.05 11.08
CA GLY A 256 2.64 14.40 11.43
C GLY A 256 3.63 13.90 10.38
N PRO A 257 4.86 14.46 10.37
CA PRO A 257 5.89 13.98 9.47
C PRO A 257 6.17 12.49 9.72
N ARG A 258 6.52 11.76 8.66
CA ARG A 258 7.02 10.40 8.78
C ARG A 258 8.48 10.45 9.20
N ILE A 259 8.78 9.89 10.36
CA ILE A 259 10.15 9.76 10.87
C ILE A 259 10.73 8.47 10.31
N MET A 260 11.79 8.58 9.50
CA MET A 260 12.47 7.43 8.90
C MET A 260 13.54 6.88 9.85
N HIS A 261 13.64 5.55 9.86
CA HIS A 261 14.60 4.81 10.66
C HIS A 261 15.27 3.74 9.80
N GLY A 262 16.55 3.48 10.09
CA GLY A 262 17.27 2.37 9.47
C GLY A 262 16.74 1.00 9.94
N PRO A 263 17.16 -0.08 9.23
CA PRO A 263 16.71 -1.44 9.54
C PRO A 263 17.13 -1.91 10.94
N ASP A 264 18.16 -1.33 11.53
CA ASP A 264 18.71 -1.71 12.84
C ASP A 264 18.16 -0.86 13.99
N ALA A 265 17.12 -0.05 13.77
CA ALA A 265 16.48 0.77 14.80
C ALA A 265 15.97 -0.11 15.96
N PRO A 266 16.47 0.08 17.21
CA PRO A 266 16.23 -0.86 18.31
C PRO A 266 14.76 -1.10 18.62
N GLN A 267 13.93 -0.05 18.53
CA GLN A 267 12.50 -0.11 18.84
C GLN A 267 11.68 -0.96 17.86
N PHE A 268 12.23 -1.32 16.70
CA PHE A 268 11.53 -2.09 15.67
C PHE A 268 12.14 -3.48 15.43
N GLN A 269 13.10 -3.93 16.25
CA GLN A 269 13.77 -5.22 16.04
C GLN A 269 12.82 -6.42 16.21
N ALA A 270 11.85 -6.32 17.13
CA ALA A 270 10.83 -7.35 17.29
C ALA A 270 9.96 -7.48 16.01
N LEU A 271 9.56 -6.34 15.42
CA LEU A 271 8.81 -6.32 14.16
C LEU A 271 9.67 -6.84 13.00
N ARG A 272 10.94 -6.43 12.93
CA ARG A 272 11.89 -6.95 11.92
C ARG A 272 11.99 -8.47 11.96
N THR A 273 12.20 -9.03 13.13
CA THR A 273 12.32 -10.48 13.30
C THR A 273 11.05 -11.19 12.83
N LYS A 274 9.87 -10.70 13.22
CA LYS A 274 8.58 -11.27 12.77
C LYS A 274 8.43 -11.17 11.25
N MET A 275 8.74 -10.03 10.65
CA MET A 275 8.66 -9.85 9.20
C MET A 275 9.58 -10.77 8.42
N GLU A 276 10.86 -10.84 8.80
CA GLU A 276 11.87 -11.58 8.04
C GLU A 276 11.79 -13.09 8.22
N SER A 277 11.47 -13.58 9.45
CA SER A 277 11.55 -14.99 9.78
C SER A 277 10.21 -15.73 9.81
N GLU A 278 9.09 -14.98 9.94
CA GLU A 278 7.77 -15.60 10.09
C GLU A 278 6.79 -15.12 9.02
N TRP A 279 6.47 -13.84 9.02
CA TRP A 279 5.30 -13.32 8.31
C TRP A 279 5.51 -13.24 6.80
N THR A 280 6.67 -12.78 6.33
CA THR A 280 6.95 -12.74 4.88
C THR A 280 7.00 -14.16 4.28
N PRO A 281 7.68 -15.17 4.87
CA PRO A 281 7.61 -16.54 4.38
C PRO A 281 6.19 -17.13 4.39
N GLN A 282 5.40 -16.87 5.45
CA GLN A 282 4.02 -17.33 5.52
C GLN A 282 3.13 -16.66 4.48
N MET A 283 3.25 -15.35 4.30
CA MET A 283 2.54 -14.59 3.27
C MET A 283 2.85 -15.14 1.87
N MET A 284 4.12 -15.36 1.56
CA MET A 284 4.54 -15.93 0.28
C MET A 284 3.84 -17.26 0.01
N LYS A 285 3.81 -18.15 1.01
CA LYS A 285 3.13 -19.45 0.90
C LYS A 285 1.63 -19.30 0.66
N VAL A 286 0.95 -18.43 1.41
CA VAL A 286 -0.50 -18.17 1.29
C VAL A 286 -0.86 -17.57 -0.07
N LEU A 287 -0.02 -16.68 -0.57
CA LEU A 287 -0.27 -15.96 -1.82
C LEU A 287 0.28 -16.68 -3.07
N GLY A 288 1.05 -17.75 -2.89
CA GLY A 288 1.74 -18.43 -3.99
C GLY A 288 2.70 -17.47 -4.71
N ILE A 289 3.58 -16.82 -3.95
CA ILE A 289 4.61 -15.91 -4.46
C ILE A 289 5.98 -16.54 -4.17
N GLU A 290 6.77 -16.76 -5.21
CA GLU A 290 8.14 -17.23 -5.08
C GLU A 290 9.07 -16.10 -4.62
N ARG A 291 10.17 -16.45 -3.91
CA ARG A 291 11.11 -15.47 -3.38
C ARG A 291 11.69 -14.53 -4.46
N HIS A 292 11.99 -15.09 -5.63
CA HIS A 292 12.52 -14.30 -6.76
C HIS A 292 11.50 -13.35 -7.37
N SER A 293 10.20 -13.59 -7.14
CA SER A 293 9.09 -12.73 -7.62
C SER A 293 8.74 -11.62 -6.63
N LEU A 294 9.24 -11.65 -5.39
CA LEU A 294 9.02 -10.54 -4.45
C LEU A 294 9.58 -9.25 -5.03
N PRO A 295 8.85 -8.12 -4.86
CA PRO A 295 9.33 -6.83 -5.34
C PRO A 295 10.66 -6.42 -4.70
N ILE A 296 11.50 -5.73 -5.47
CA ILE A 296 12.76 -5.17 -4.94
C ILE A 296 12.53 -4.14 -3.84
N ILE A 297 11.35 -3.53 -3.83
CA ILE A 297 10.87 -2.66 -2.76
C ILE A 297 9.35 -2.79 -2.65
N TRP A 298 8.88 -2.96 -1.43
CA TRP A 298 7.47 -2.92 -1.03
C TRP A 298 7.39 -2.50 0.43
N ASP A 299 6.23 -2.16 0.92
CA ASP A 299 6.07 -1.90 2.35
C ASP A 299 4.78 -2.52 2.91
N ALA A 300 4.82 -2.78 4.21
CA ALA A 300 3.68 -3.21 5.01
C ALA A 300 3.41 -2.15 6.08
N ASP A 301 2.19 -1.62 6.10
CA ASP A 301 1.73 -0.65 7.09
C ASP A 301 1.05 -1.36 8.26
N PHE A 302 1.56 -1.13 9.45
CA PHE A 302 1.05 -1.70 10.69
C PHE A 302 0.48 -0.63 11.61
N LEU A 303 -0.70 -0.92 12.16
CA LEU A 303 -1.23 -0.22 13.33
C LEU A 303 -0.85 -0.98 14.58
N TYR A 304 -0.75 -0.28 15.71
CA TYR A 304 -0.64 -0.94 17.00
C TYR A 304 -1.94 -1.62 17.36
N GLY A 305 -1.88 -2.93 17.55
CA GLY A 305 -2.95 -3.74 18.10
C GLY A 305 -3.00 -3.67 19.64
N PRO A 306 -3.85 -4.47 20.30
CA PRO A 306 -3.80 -4.63 21.74
C PRO A 306 -2.42 -5.07 22.22
N LYS A 307 -2.02 -4.61 23.41
CA LYS A 307 -0.82 -5.16 24.05
C LYS A 307 -1.05 -6.61 24.40
N ASP A 308 -0.01 -7.43 24.26
CA ASP A 308 -0.06 -8.82 24.68
C ASP A 308 0.00 -8.98 26.21
N ALA A 309 -0.04 -10.23 26.68
CA ALA A 309 -0.02 -10.53 28.12
C ALA A 309 1.28 -10.10 28.83
N ALA A 310 2.36 -9.91 28.10
CA ALA A 310 3.62 -9.38 28.61
C ALA A 310 3.68 -7.85 28.57
N GLY A 311 2.67 -7.17 28.03
CA GLY A 311 2.62 -5.73 27.87
C GLY A 311 3.35 -5.24 26.61
N GLU A 312 3.79 -6.15 25.73
CA GLU A 312 4.46 -5.83 24.48
C GLU A 312 3.48 -5.42 23.39
N ASP A 313 3.97 -4.68 22.41
CA ASP A 313 3.15 -4.22 21.30
C ASP A 313 2.85 -5.37 20.32
N SER A 314 1.58 -5.52 19.96
CA SER A 314 1.17 -6.30 18.80
C SER A 314 0.98 -5.39 17.58
N TYR A 315 1.01 -5.98 16.39
CA TYR A 315 0.96 -5.25 15.14
C TYR A 315 -0.17 -5.81 14.26
N VAL A 316 -1.03 -4.93 13.76
CA VAL A 316 -2.13 -5.28 12.87
C VAL A 316 -1.87 -4.71 11.49
N LEU A 317 -1.78 -5.59 10.49
CA LEU A 317 -1.58 -5.18 9.10
C LEU A 317 -2.79 -4.40 8.60
N CYS A 318 -2.56 -3.19 8.09
CA CYS A 318 -3.62 -2.35 7.54
C CYS A 318 -3.49 -2.08 6.03
N GLU A 319 -2.31 -2.25 5.46
CA GLU A 319 -2.05 -2.08 4.03
C GLU A 319 -0.72 -2.71 3.63
N ILE A 320 -0.62 -3.18 2.38
CA ILE A 320 0.65 -3.47 1.70
C ILE A 320 0.72 -2.60 0.46
N ASN A 321 1.81 -1.85 0.31
CA ASN A 321 2.08 -1.02 -0.85
C ASN A 321 3.14 -1.68 -1.74
N VAL A 322 2.80 -1.82 -3.01
CA VAL A 322 3.68 -2.40 -4.03
C VAL A 322 3.71 -1.48 -5.24
N SER A 323 4.89 -1.19 -5.76
CA SER A 323 5.03 -0.35 -6.96
C SER A 323 4.65 1.14 -6.80
N CYS A 324 4.46 1.62 -5.54
CA CYS A 324 4.21 3.04 -5.27
C CYS A 324 4.97 3.52 -4.01
N VAL A 325 5.95 2.75 -3.57
CA VAL A 325 6.69 2.97 -2.31
C VAL A 325 7.64 4.15 -2.45
N PHE A 326 7.24 5.29 -1.92
CA PHE A 326 8.01 6.53 -1.82
C PHE A 326 7.33 7.48 -0.79
N ALA A 327 8.06 8.27 0.08
CA ALA A 327 9.50 8.27 0.26
C ALA A 327 10.01 6.99 0.93
N ILE A 328 11.31 6.70 0.79
CA ILE A 328 11.98 5.50 1.31
C ILE A 328 13.10 5.88 2.28
N PRO A 329 13.47 5.00 3.24
CA PRO A 329 14.60 5.20 4.15
C PRO A 329 15.93 5.36 3.42
N ASP A 330 16.89 6.00 4.08
CA ASP A 330 18.20 6.33 3.50
C ASP A 330 18.99 5.10 3.03
N GLN A 331 18.79 3.95 3.66
CA GLN A 331 19.44 2.68 3.33
C GLN A 331 18.76 1.92 2.17
N ALA A 332 17.51 2.25 1.86
CA ALA A 332 16.74 1.54 0.85
C ALA A 332 17.29 1.63 -0.59
N PRO A 333 17.82 2.77 -1.08
CA PRO A 333 18.40 2.85 -2.43
C PRO A 333 19.51 1.83 -2.67
N ALA A 334 20.44 1.66 -1.72
CA ALA A 334 21.51 0.68 -1.84
C ALA A 334 20.99 -0.76 -1.81
N ALA A 335 19.93 -1.04 -1.01
CA ALA A 335 19.29 -2.36 -0.98
C ALA A 335 18.58 -2.66 -2.32
N ILE A 336 17.86 -1.68 -2.88
CA ILE A 336 17.22 -1.77 -4.20
C ILE A 336 18.25 -2.11 -5.28
N ALA A 337 19.37 -1.39 -5.33
CA ALA A 337 20.39 -1.58 -6.33
C ALA A 337 21.04 -2.99 -6.25
N ARG A 338 21.37 -3.47 -5.03
CA ARG A 338 21.90 -4.83 -4.84
C ARG A 338 20.91 -5.91 -5.28
N LEU A 339 19.64 -5.81 -4.86
CA LEU A 339 18.60 -6.76 -5.27
C LEU A 339 18.38 -6.74 -6.79
N THR A 340 18.44 -5.56 -7.40
CA THR A 340 18.36 -5.44 -8.86
C THR A 340 19.50 -6.20 -9.54
N LEU A 341 20.73 -6.03 -9.07
CA LEU A 341 21.88 -6.77 -9.59
C LEU A 341 21.72 -8.29 -9.43
N GLU A 342 21.28 -8.74 -8.25
CA GLU A 342 21.02 -10.17 -7.99
C GLU A 342 20.00 -10.74 -8.98
N ARG A 343 18.91 -10.01 -9.24
CA ARG A 343 17.86 -10.44 -10.18
C ARG A 343 18.36 -10.52 -11.62
N LEU A 344 19.08 -9.49 -12.06
CA LEU A 344 19.65 -9.44 -13.42
C LEU A 344 20.72 -10.52 -13.65
N SER A 345 21.46 -10.89 -12.61
CA SER A 345 22.48 -11.94 -12.70
C SER A 345 21.91 -13.37 -12.66
N ALA A 346 20.64 -13.53 -12.25
CA ALA A 346 19.96 -14.83 -12.18
C ALA A 346 19.13 -15.14 -13.44
N HIS A 347 18.98 -14.16 -14.36
CA HIS A 347 18.33 -14.26 -15.66
C HIS A 347 19.37 -14.41 -16.76
#